data_d77d636c2bb41141dabfd4e80d46710e
#
_entry.id   d77d636c2bb41141dabfd4e80d46710e
#
_cell.length_a   1.000
_cell.length_b   1.000
_cell.length_c   1.000
_cell.angle_alpha   90.00
_cell.angle_beta   90.00
_cell.angle_gamma   90.00
#
_symmetry.space_group_name_H-M   'P 1'
#
loop_
_entity.id
_entity.type
_entity.pdbx_description
1 polymer ?
#
loop_
_entity_poly.entity_id
_entity_poly.type
_entity_poly.pdbx_seq_one_letter_code
_entity_poly.pdbx_strand_id
1 'polypeptide(L)'
;MIYILFFLLLLIGYLSKKNSNNTILKLLCFCIWLIIGLRNFDCFPDTMGYVSDFDYFKKMSLDKIWDFSKTKTEPLYVILSWLPSIISDNYQVFLLFWSLFPSIGLYFFCKQNLETPKDYAVAFLIVFVLGYFAFVASGIRQAAALSLVMISYRYLMKITTSRDFLIANNFAFIKFLALITIAFTIHNSTLVFLAVFFIRLLPFYSWYILIAIGAVSIGNLFHLEQFTIVSAMLLGDRFDHYGTSIVSELSLSGYFVQLFLFLLCYVKRADLIYNSKENVFFLNMMLVGLIFQ
;
A
#
# COMPACT_ATOMS: atom_id res chain seq x y z
N MET A 1 3.50 3.49 -25.48
CA MET A 1 3.11 2.12 -25.88
C MET A 1 2.58 1.30 -24.71
N ILE A 2 3.29 1.15 -23.58
CA ILE A 2 2.87 0.30 -22.42
C ILE A 2 1.54 0.76 -21.81
N TYR A 3 1.30 2.07 -21.67
CA TYR A 3 0.02 2.60 -21.18
C TYR A 3 -1.15 2.22 -22.11
N ILE A 4 -0.95 2.25 -23.43
CA ILE A 4 -1.98 1.83 -24.38
C ILE A 4 -2.30 0.34 -24.17
N LEU A 5 -1.28 -0.49 -24.03
CA LEU A 5 -1.47 -1.91 -23.72
C LEU A 5 -2.21 -2.12 -22.41
N PHE A 6 -1.88 -1.35 -21.37
CA PHE A 6 -2.57 -1.41 -20.08
C PHE A 6 -4.06 -1.10 -20.21
N PHE A 7 -4.43 0.00 -20.88
CA PHE A 7 -5.83 0.36 -21.08
C PHE A 7 -6.58 -0.61 -22.00
N LEU A 8 -5.92 -1.17 -23.00
CA LEU A 8 -6.49 -2.25 -23.83
C LEU A 8 -6.77 -3.51 -22.99
N LEU A 9 -5.87 -3.89 -22.10
CA LEU A 9 -6.08 -5.01 -21.17
C LEU A 9 -7.22 -4.75 -20.20
N LEU A 10 -7.40 -3.52 -19.71
CA LEU A 10 -8.56 -3.16 -18.91
C LEU A 10 -9.86 -3.34 -19.70
N LEU A 11 -9.90 -2.86 -20.93
CA LEU A 11 -11.07 -3.00 -21.80
C LEU A 11 -11.37 -4.49 -22.10
N ILE A 12 -10.36 -5.27 -22.48
CA ILE A 12 -10.50 -6.71 -22.73
C ILE A 12 -10.98 -7.43 -21.47
N GLY A 13 -10.41 -7.12 -20.31
CA GLY A 13 -10.82 -7.69 -19.02
C GLY A 13 -12.27 -7.35 -18.70
N TYR A 14 -12.68 -6.08 -18.88
CA TYR A 14 -14.05 -5.64 -18.64
C TYR A 14 -15.09 -6.30 -19.55
N LEU A 15 -14.75 -6.50 -20.83
CA LEU A 15 -15.62 -7.14 -21.82
C LEU A 15 -15.58 -8.67 -21.75
N SER A 16 -14.64 -9.27 -21.03
CA SER A 16 -14.48 -10.72 -20.93
C SER A 16 -15.65 -11.35 -20.17
N LYS A 17 -16.30 -12.31 -20.79
CA LYS A 17 -17.37 -13.14 -20.18
C LYS A 17 -16.82 -14.42 -19.53
N LYS A 18 -15.52 -14.70 -19.67
CA LYS A 18 -14.92 -15.98 -19.28
C LYS A 18 -14.48 -15.93 -17.81
N ASN A 19 -14.97 -16.84 -17.01
CA ASN A 19 -14.58 -17.02 -15.62
C ASN A 19 -13.14 -17.55 -15.49
N SER A 20 -12.45 -17.13 -14.44
CA SER A 20 -11.26 -17.76 -13.85
C SER A 20 -9.95 -17.79 -14.64
N ASN A 21 -9.70 -16.91 -15.60
CA ASN A 21 -8.38 -16.86 -16.19
C ASN A 21 -7.50 -15.73 -15.57
N ASN A 22 -6.57 -16.11 -14.70
CA ASN A 22 -5.60 -15.18 -14.08
C ASN A 22 -4.63 -14.54 -15.10
N THR A 23 -4.75 -14.84 -16.41
CA THR A 23 -3.88 -14.28 -17.44
C THR A 23 -4.02 -12.76 -17.53
N ILE A 24 -5.24 -12.24 -17.50
CA ILE A 24 -5.50 -10.78 -17.52
C ILE A 24 -4.83 -10.13 -16.27
N LEU A 25 -5.01 -10.71 -15.09
CA LEU A 25 -4.38 -10.22 -13.87
C LEU A 25 -2.86 -10.19 -13.99
N LYS A 26 -2.24 -11.28 -14.48
CA LYS A 26 -0.79 -11.35 -14.67
C LYS A 26 -0.29 -10.29 -15.65
N LEU A 27 -1.00 -10.09 -16.77
CA LEU A 27 -0.64 -9.09 -17.77
C LEU A 27 -0.79 -7.67 -17.23
N LEU A 28 -1.84 -7.37 -16.48
CA LEU A 28 -2.01 -6.06 -15.83
C LEU A 28 -0.88 -5.80 -14.82
N CYS A 29 -0.54 -6.76 -13.96
CA CYS A 29 0.58 -6.65 -13.03
C CYS A 29 1.92 -6.48 -13.77
N PHE A 30 2.12 -7.19 -14.87
CA PHE A 30 3.31 -7.05 -15.71
C PHE A 30 3.41 -5.66 -16.34
N CYS A 31 2.29 -5.10 -16.82
CA CYS A 31 2.26 -3.72 -17.31
C CYS A 31 2.62 -2.71 -16.23
N ILE A 32 2.07 -2.86 -15.01
CA ILE A 32 2.43 -1.99 -13.87
C ILE A 32 3.92 -2.08 -13.57
N TRP A 33 4.47 -3.29 -13.51
CA TRP A 33 5.90 -3.50 -13.30
C TRP A 33 6.74 -2.72 -14.31
N LEU A 34 6.40 -2.81 -15.60
CA LEU A 34 7.11 -2.10 -16.65
C LEU A 34 6.89 -0.58 -16.60
N ILE A 35 5.64 -0.13 -16.39
CA ILE A 35 5.33 1.31 -16.33
C ILE A 35 6.12 1.98 -15.21
N ILE A 36 6.15 1.37 -14.03
CA ILE A 36 6.84 1.93 -12.88
C ILE A 36 8.35 1.71 -12.99
N GLY A 37 8.78 0.55 -13.43
CA GLY A 37 10.19 0.18 -13.49
C GLY A 37 10.96 0.84 -14.62
N LEU A 38 10.33 1.16 -15.75
CA LEU A 38 10.96 1.81 -16.90
C LEU A 38 10.82 3.34 -16.91
N ARG A 39 10.36 3.94 -15.78
CA ARG A 39 10.27 5.40 -15.69
C ARG A 39 11.64 6.06 -15.70
N ASN A 40 11.67 7.32 -16.10
CA ASN A 40 12.89 8.11 -15.98
C ASN A 40 13.15 8.47 -14.50
N PHE A 41 14.42 8.68 -14.14
CA PHE A 41 14.83 8.99 -12.76
C PHE A 41 14.34 10.36 -12.27
N ASP A 42 14.03 11.28 -13.19
CA ASP A 42 13.55 12.64 -12.91
C ASP A 42 12.02 12.77 -12.86
N CYS A 43 11.27 11.68 -13.10
CA CYS A 43 9.80 11.72 -13.10
C CYS A 43 9.19 12.12 -11.75
N PHE A 44 9.85 11.80 -10.64
CA PHE A 44 9.39 12.10 -9.28
C PHE A 44 10.59 12.52 -8.42
N PRO A 45 10.42 13.51 -7.52
CA PRO A 45 11.51 14.04 -6.68
C PRO A 45 12.24 12.94 -5.88
N ASP A 46 11.48 12.02 -5.27
CA ASP A 46 12.05 10.93 -4.46
C ASP A 46 12.84 9.93 -5.28
N THR A 47 12.51 9.76 -6.58
CA THR A 47 13.22 8.82 -7.45
C THR A 47 14.69 9.20 -7.61
N MET A 48 15.00 10.50 -7.71
CA MET A 48 16.38 10.98 -7.77
C MET A 48 17.16 10.60 -6.52
N GLY A 49 16.54 10.74 -5.34
CA GLY A 49 17.13 10.33 -4.07
C GLY A 49 17.46 8.83 -4.04
N TYR A 50 16.52 7.99 -4.47
CA TYR A 50 16.73 6.53 -4.53
C TYR A 50 17.81 6.11 -5.53
N VAL A 51 17.90 6.77 -6.67
CA VAL A 51 18.97 6.51 -7.65
C VAL A 51 20.33 6.95 -7.08
N SER A 52 20.38 8.06 -6.36
CA SER A 52 21.59 8.49 -5.64
C SER A 52 22.01 7.48 -4.56
N ASP A 53 21.05 6.95 -3.78
CA ASP A 53 21.32 5.87 -2.82
C ASP A 53 21.89 4.63 -3.52
N PHE A 54 21.32 4.23 -4.65
CA PHE A 54 21.82 3.09 -5.44
C PHE A 54 23.26 3.35 -5.92
N ASP A 55 23.56 4.56 -6.45
CA ASP A 55 24.88 4.95 -6.89
C ASP A 55 25.93 4.96 -5.76
N TYR A 56 25.48 5.21 -4.54
CA TYR A 56 26.31 5.10 -3.34
C TYR A 56 26.53 3.64 -2.94
N PHE A 57 25.46 2.85 -2.86
CA PHE A 57 25.53 1.46 -2.41
C PHE A 57 26.29 0.54 -3.37
N LYS A 58 26.18 0.75 -4.69
CA LYS A 58 26.88 -0.09 -5.67
C LYS A 58 28.42 -0.04 -5.56
N LYS A 59 28.98 0.99 -4.90
CA LYS A 59 30.42 1.13 -4.67
C LYS A 59 30.90 0.37 -3.43
N MET A 60 29.98 -0.21 -2.66
CA MET A 60 30.30 -0.90 -1.42
C MET A 60 30.48 -2.40 -1.65
N SER A 61 31.43 -2.99 -0.91
CA SER A 61 31.50 -4.45 -0.76
C SER A 61 30.39 -4.97 0.14
N LEU A 62 30.14 -6.28 0.08
CA LEU A 62 29.09 -6.93 0.90
C LEU A 62 29.28 -6.65 2.40
N ASP A 63 30.52 -6.73 2.91
CA ASP A 63 30.81 -6.48 4.33
C ASP A 63 30.45 -5.04 4.73
N LYS A 64 30.83 -4.07 3.88
CA LYS A 64 30.53 -2.66 4.13
C LYS A 64 29.01 -2.38 4.11
N ILE A 65 28.27 -2.97 3.16
CA ILE A 65 26.81 -2.86 3.11
C ILE A 65 26.16 -3.46 4.34
N TRP A 66 26.64 -4.62 4.77
CA TRP A 66 26.15 -5.27 5.97
C TRP A 66 26.34 -4.43 7.22
N ASP A 67 27.53 -3.89 7.41
CA ASP A 67 27.82 -3.03 8.56
C ASP A 67 27.09 -1.70 8.48
N PHE A 68 26.98 -1.10 7.29
CA PHE A 68 26.19 0.12 7.08
C PHE A 68 24.70 -0.11 7.36
N SER A 69 24.14 -1.25 6.94
CA SER A 69 22.73 -1.57 7.17
C SER A 69 22.37 -1.62 8.65
N LYS A 70 23.27 -2.10 9.52
CA LYS A 70 23.07 -2.14 10.98
C LYS A 70 22.94 -0.75 11.61
N THR A 71 23.49 0.27 10.97
CA THR A 71 23.42 1.66 11.46
C THR A 71 22.11 2.36 11.06
N LYS A 72 21.30 1.75 10.19
CA LYS A 72 20.07 2.33 9.65
C LYS A 72 18.82 1.77 10.31
N THR A 73 17.79 2.59 10.37
CA THR A 73 16.48 2.21 10.87
C THR A 73 15.71 1.29 9.90
N GLU A 74 16.12 1.28 8.64
CA GLU A 74 15.54 0.49 7.55
C GLU A 74 16.62 -0.42 6.91
N PRO A 75 17.16 -1.40 7.65
CA PRO A 75 18.33 -2.17 7.23
C PRO A 75 18.09 -2.99 5.96
N LEU A 76 16.87 -3.54 5.80
CA LEU A 76 16.56 -4.37 4.65
C LEU A 76 16.44 -3.54 3.37
N TYR A 77 16.01 -2.27 3.46
CA TYR A 77 16.05 -1.35 2.32
C TYR A 77 17.48 -1.21 1.78
N VAL A 78 18.47 -1.02 2.63
CA VAL A 78 19.88 -0.87 2.24
C VAL A 78 20.38 -2.11 1.50
N ILE A 79 20.16 -3.29 2.08
CA ILE A 79 20.60 -4.56 1.51
C ILE A 79 19.91 -4.82 0.16
N LEU A 80 18.59 -4.64 0.09
CA LEU A 80 17.82 -4.86 -1.13
C LEU A 80 18.17 -3.84 -2.22
N SER A 81 18.52 -2.61 -1.86
CA SER A 81 18.96 -1.59 -2.82
C SER A 81 20.33 -1.86 -3.40
N TRP A 82 21.18 -2.57 -2.67
CA TRP A 82 22.51 -2.99 -3.15
C TRP A 82 22.42 -4.20 -4.10
N LEU A 83 21.47 -5.13 -3.90
CA LEU A 83 21.39 -6.36 -4.70
C LEU A 83 21.35 -6.14 -6.23
N PRO A 84 20.58 -5.18 -6.79
CA PRO A 84 20.59 -4.92 -8.22
C PRO A 84 21.96 -4.55 -8.79
N SER A 85 22.85 -3.97 -7.99
CA SER A 85 24.20 -3.58 -8.42
C SER A 85 25.12 -4.77 -8.74
N ILE A 86 24.78 -5.97 -8.22
CA ILE A 86 25.49 -7.21 -8.56
C ILE A 86 25.25 -7.57 -10.03
N ILE A 87 24.06 -7.18 -10.58
CA ILE A 87 23.64 -7.52 -11.94
C ILE A 87 24.06 -6.43 -12.92
N SER A 88 23.88 -5.15 -12.54
CA SER A 88 24.16 -4.02 -13.44
C SER A 88 24.33 -2.72 -12.65
N ASP A 89 25.21 -1.86 -13.16
CA ASP A 89 25.39 -0.49 -12.67
C ASP A 89 24.29 0.48 -13.15
N ASN A 90 23.37 0.00 -13.99
CA ASN A 90 22.30 0.82 -14.54
C ASN A 90 21.15 0.98 -13.54
N TYR A 91 20.82 2.24 -13.21
CA TYR A 91 19.70 2.57 -12.31
C TYR A 91 18.36 1.99 -12.77
N GLN A 92 18.18 1.71 -14.05
CA GLN A 92 16.95 1.14 -14.59
C GLN A 92 16.72 -0.28 -14.05
N VAL A 93 17.77 -1.07 -13.85
CA VAL A 93 17.70 -2.40 -13.23
C VAL A 93 17.27 -2.28 -11.77
N PHE A 94 17.77 -1.27 -11.06
CA PHE A 94 17.34 -0.95 -9.70
C PHE A 94 15.86 -0.59 -9.63
N LEU A 95 15.37 0.29 -10.52
CA LEU A 95 13.95 0.66 -10.56
C LEU A 95 13.05 -0.53 -10.93
N LEU A 96 13.46 -1.37 -11.88
CA LEU A 96 12.76 -2.61 -12.24
C LEU A 96 12.70 -3.59 -11.08
N PHE A 97 13.78 -3.72 -10.32
CA PHE A 97 13.82 -4.58 -9.14
C PHE A 97 12.80 -4.12 -8.08
N TRP A 98 12.80 -2.82 -7.73
CA TRP A 98 11.89 -2.30 -6.72
C TRP A 98 10.42 -2.28 -7.17
N SER A 99 10.14 -2.05 -8.45
CA SER A 99 8.77 -2.08 -8.99
C SER A 99 8.17 -3.49 -9.03
N LEU A 100 8.99 -4.53 -8.88
CA LEU A 100 8.53 -5.91 -8.80
C LEU A 100 7.67 -6.16 -7.54
N PHE A 101 8.05 -5.57 -6.40
CA PHE A 101 7.33 -5.74 -5.12
C PHE A 101 5.86 -5.32 -5.21
N PRO A 102 5.52 -4.07 -5.60
CA PRO A 102 4.13 -3.64 -5.70
C PRO A 102 3.33 -4.44 -6.74
N SER A 103 3.95 -4.88 -7.81
CA SER A 103 3.30 -5.72 -8.82
C SER A 103 2.95 -7.11 -8.26
N ILE A 104 3.86 -7.72 -7.49
CA ILE A 104 3.63 -9.00 -6.80
C ILE A 104 2.57 -8.83 -5.70
N GLY A 105 2.66 -7.76 -4.90
CA GLY A 105 1.69 -7.47 -3.84
C GLY A 105 0.27 -7.36 -4.39
N LEU A 106 0.08 -6.56 -5.46
CA LEU A 106 -1.20 -6.43 -6.15
C LEU A 106 -1.69 -7.76 -6.72
N TYR A 107 -0.80 -8.53 -7.35
CA TYR A 107 -1.17 -9.83 -7.90
C TYR A 107 -1.75 -10.75 -6.83
N PHE A 108 -1.06 -10.93 -5.72
CA PHE A 108 -1.54 -11.81 -4.65
C PHE A 108 -2.81 -11.28 -3.98
N PHE A 109 -2.90 -9.98 -3.76
CA PHE A 109 -4.07 -9.35 -3.16
C PHE A 109 -5.31 -9.48 -4.05
N CYS A 110 -5.19 -9.14 -5.34
CA CYS A 110 -6.30 -9.25 -6.29
C CYS A 110 -6.71 -10.71 -6.53
N LYS A 111 -5.73 -11.62 -6.67
CA LYS A 111 -6.02 -13.05 -6.86
C LYS A 111 -6.79 -13.66 -5.70
N GLN A 112 -6.59 -13.15 -4.50
CA GLN A 112 -7.27 -13.65 -3.30
C GLN A 112 -8.69 -13.12 -3.18
N ASN A 113 -8.96 -11.90 -3.63
CA ASN A 113 -10.19 -11.17 -3.32
C ASN A 113 -11.12 -11.00 -4.53
N LEU A 114 -10.64 -11.30 -5.73
CA LEU A 114 -11.37 -11.09 -6.98
C LEU A 114 -11.37 -12.37 -7.80
N GLU A 115 -12.46 -12.60 -8.53
CA GLU A 115 -12.67 -13.88 -9.23
C GLU A 115 -12.66 -13.74 -10.75
N THR A 116 -13.13 -12.61 -11.27
CA THR A 116 -13.36 -12.46 -12.69
C THR A 116 -12.40 -11.46 -13.35
N PRO A 117 -12.12 -11.60 -14.65
CA PRO A 117 -11.34 -10.61 -15.40
C PRO A 117 -11.93 -9.20 -15.33
N LYS A 118 -13.26 -9.09 -15.24
CA LYS A 118 -13.96 -7.83 -15.09
C LYS A 118 -13.63 -7.17 -13.74
N ASP A 119 -13.62 -7.97 -12.66
CA ASP A 119 -13.27 -7.46 -11.33
C ASP A 119 -11.82 -6.97 -11.29
N TYR A 120 -10.89 -7.71 -11.94
CA TYR A 120 -9.50 -7.26 -12.09
C TYR A 120 -9.43 -5.92 -12.82
N ALA A 121 -10.13 -5.80 -13.96
CA ALA A 121 -10.12 -4.56 -14.74
C ALA A 121 -10.64 -3.37 -13.96
N VAL A 122 -11.77 -3.53 -13.24
CA VAL A 122 -12.36 -2.49 -12.41
C VAL A 122 -11.42 -2.12 -11.25
N ALA A 123 -10.86 -3.10 -10.56
CA ALA A 123 -9.92 -2.87 -9.46
C ALA A 123 -8.69 -2.09 -9.92
N PHE A 124 -8.08 -2.47 -11.04
CA PHE A 124 -6.91 -1.79 -11.59
C PHE A 124 -7.23 -0.38 -12.11
N LEU A 125 -8.43 -0.17 -12.65
CA LEU A 125 -8.90 1.18 -12.99
C LEU A 125 -9.03 2.06 -11.74
N ILE A 126 -9.64 1.54 -10.65
CA ILE A 126 -9.75 2.26 -9.38
C ILE A 126 -8.36 2.57 -8.82
N VAL A 127 -7.48 1.62 -8.77
CA VAL A 127 -6.08 1.77 -8.31
C VAL A 127 -5.34 2.84 -9.13
N PHE A 128 -5.56 2.87 -10.43
CA PHE A 128 -4.99 3.91 -11.31
C PHE A 128 -5.55 5.30 -11.01
N VAL A 129 -6.89 5.41 -10.92
CA VAL A 129 -7.59 6.70 -10.67
C VAL A 129 -7.25 7.26 -9.30
N LEU A 130 -7.07 6.41 -8.28
CA LEU A 130 -6.65 6.81 -6.93
C LEU A 130 -5.17 7.20 -6.83
N GLY A 131 -4.43 7.26 -7.93
CA GLY A 131 -3.05 7.71 -7.93
C GLY A 131 -2.04 6.71 -7.39
N TYR A 132 -2.41 5.44 -7.21
CA TYR A 132 -1.50 4.41 -6.70
C TYR A 132 -0.20 4.29 -7.51
N PHE A 133 -0.26 4.51 -8.82
CA PHE A 133 0.93 4.45 -9.67
C PHE A 133 1.92 5.57 -9.35
N ALA A 134 1.42 6.79 -9.11
CA ALA A 134 2.24 7.90 -8.68
C ALA A 134 2.84 7.65 -7.29
N PHE A 135 2.03 7.15 -6.36
CA PHE A 135 2.49 6.75 -5.03
C PHE A 135 3.61 5.71 -5.09
N VAL A 136 3.43 4.63 -5.86
CA VAL A 136 4.44 3.55 -5.99
C VAL A 136 5.70 4.04 -6.69
N ALA A 137 5.56 4.93 -7.67
CA ALA A 137 6.70 5.49 -8.38
C ALA A 137 7.49 6.48 -7.53
N SER A 138 6.84 7.26 -6.68
CA SER A 138 7.47 8.19 -5.75
C SER A 138 8.06 7.46 -4.54
N GLY A 139 7.25 6.69 -3.79
CA GLY A 139 7.65 6.05 -2.53
C GLY A 139 8.02 4.57 -2.68
N ILE A 140 9.12 4.23 -3.35
CA ILE A 140 9.49 2.81 -3.63
C ILE A 140 9.62 1.95 -2.37
N ARG A 141 10.17 2.50 -1.27
CA ARG A 141 10.30 1.80 0.02
C ARG A 141 8.93 1.50 0.63
N GLN A 142 8.07 2.52 0.68
CA GLN A 142 6.71 2.40 1.19
C GLN A 142 5.90 1.41 0.35
N ALA A 143 6.01 1.47 -0.96
CA ALA A 143 5.30 0.58 -1.88
C ALA A 143 5.74 -0.87 -1.74
N ALA A 144 7.04 -1.13 -1.58
CA ALA A 144 7.56 -2.48 -1.34
C ALA A 144 7.10 -3.02 0.02
N ALA A 145 7.17 -2.21 1.06
CA ALA A 145 6.70 -2.60 2.39
C ALA A 145 5.17 -2.84 2.41
N LEU A 146 4.37 -1.96 1.76
CA LEU A 146 2.92 -2.15 1.58
C LEU A 146 2.60 -3.44 0.82
N SER A 147 3.45 -3.85 -0.11
CA SER A 147 3.26 -5.12 -0.84
C SER A 147 3.32 -6.33 0.07
N LEU A 148 4.21 -6.32 1.06
CA LEU A 148 4.27 -7.37 2.08
C LEU A 148 3.03 -7.32 3.00
N VAL A 149 2.53 -6.12 3.31
CA VAL A 149 1.27 -5.96 4.03
C VAL A 149 0.10 -6.56 3.23
N MET A 150 0.00 -6.28 1.92
CA MET A 150 -1.01 -6.87 1.04
C MET A 150 -0.93 -8.40 1.02
N ILE A 151 0.29 -8.97 0.98
CA ILE A 151 0.49 -10.42 1.05
C ILE A 151 0.11 -10.95 2.43
N SER A 152 0.36 -10.21 3.51
CA SER A 152 0.03 -10.61 4.88
C SER A 152 -1.48 -10.70 5.13
N TYR A 153 -2.27 -9.92 4.39
CA TYR A 153 -3.73 -9.89 4.47
C TYR A 153 -4.38 -11.27 4.45
N ARG A 154 -3.91 -12.19 3.60
CA ARG A 154 -4.44 -13.57 3.53
C ARG A 154 -4.30 -14.35 4.84
N TYR A 155 -3.32 -14.01 5.66
CA TYR A 155 -3.12 -14.63 6.97
C TYR A 155 -4.00 -13.95 8.02
N LEU A 156 -4.12 -12.63 7.95
CA LEU A 156 -5.00 -11.85 8.80
C LEU A 156 -6.45 -12.31 8.68
N MET A 157 -6.92 -12.57 7.45
CA MET A 157 -8.31 -12.98 7.21
C MET A 157 -8.65 -14.39 7.72
N LYS A 158 -7.64 -15.23 7.98
CA LYS A 158 -7.84 -16.54 8.65
C LYS A 158 -8.12 -16.42 10.13
N ILE A 159 -7.86 -15.27 10.74
CA ILE A 159 -8.07 -15.01 12.17
C ILE A 159 -9.48 -14.48 12.34
N THR A 160 -10.37 -15.26 12.95
CA THR A 160 -11.80 -14.91 13.06
C THR A 160 -12.20 -14.38 14.43
N THR A 161 -11.48 -14.78 15.49
CA THR A 161 -11.75 -14.35 16.86
C THR A 161 -10.47 -14.21 17.69
N SER A 162 -10.53 -13.47 18.81
CA SER A 162 -9.42 -13.37 19.77
C SER A 162 -9.03 -14.72 20.40
N ARG A 163 -9.96 -15.70 20.39
CA ARG A 163 -9.70 -17.05 20.90
C ARG A 163 -8.86 -17.86 19.93
N ASP A 164 -9.04 -17.67 18.61
CA ASP A 164 -8.22 -18.31 17.58
C ASP A 164 -6.77 -17.80 17.64
N PHE A 165 -6.58 -16.59 18.13
CA PHE A 165 -5.27 -16.00 18.41
C PHE A 165 -4.47 -16.83 19.44
N LEU A 166 -5.16 -17.36 20.46
CA LEU A 166 -4.49 -18.01 21.59
C LEU A 166 -4.29 -19.54 21.43
N ILE A 167 -5.09 -20.26 20.64
CA ILE A 167 -5.21 -21.72 20.82
C ILE A 167 -4.95 -22.56 19.56
N ALA A 168 -5.39 -22.21 18.37
CA ALA A 168 -5.46 -23.23 17.32
C ALA A 168 -4.67 -22.95 16.04
N ASN A 169 -4.50 -21.72 15.60
CA ASN A 169 -3.83 -21.39 14.33
C ASN A 169 -2.77 -20.29 14.47
N ASN A 170 -1.91 -20.41 15.45
CA ASN A 170 -0.79 -19.52 15.70
C ASN A 170 0.08 -19.26 14.45
N PHE A 171 0.13 -20.20 13.50
CA PHE A 171 0.87 -20.03 12.25
C PHE A 171 0.36 -18.88 11.36
N ALA A 172 -0.96 -18.64 11.31
CA ALA A 172 -1.47 -17.53 10.50
C ALA A 172 -1.07 -16.18 11.11
N PHE A 173 -1.20 -16.04 12.43
CA PHE A 173 -0.79 -14.85 13.16
C PHE A 173 0.72 -14.64 13.09
N ILE A 174 1.51 -15.69 13.31
CA ILE A 174 2.98 -15.62 13.21
C ILE A 174 3.39 -15.21 11.79
N LYS A 175 2.76 -15.76 10.74
CA LYS A 175 3.05 -15.37 9.36
C LYS A 175 2.65 -13.92 9.07
N PHE A 176 1.52 -13.46 9.61
CA PHE A 176 1.13 -12.05 9.52
C PHE A 176 2.18 -11.16 10.19
N LEU A 177 2.54 -11.44 11.45
CA LEU A 177 3.56 -10.67 12.17
C LEU A 177 4.91 -10.68 11.46
N ALA A 178 5.37 -11.85 11.01
CA ALA A 178 6.64 -11.96 10.30
C ALA A 178 6.69 -11.08 9.06
N LEU A 179 5.62 -11.05 8.27
CA LEU A 179 5.55 -10.19 7.08
C LEU A 179 5.51 -8.71 7.44
N ILE A 180 4.79 -8.31 8.50
CA ILE A 180 4.79 -6.91 8.98
C ILE A 180 6.18 -6.53 9.53
N THR A 181 6.84 -7.45 10.26
CA THR A 181 8.21 -7.20 10.76
C THR A 181 9.20 -7.04 9.59
N ILE A 182 9.13 -7.88 8.56
CA ILE A 182 9.97 -7.73 7.36
C ILE A 182 9.65 -6.41 6.66
N ALA A 183 8.37 -6.06 6.51
CA ALA A 183 7.95 -4.78 5.92
C ALA A 183 8.50 -3.58 6.71
N PHE A 184 8.47 -3.65 8.04
CA PHE A 184 9.03 -2.63 8.94
C PHE A 184 10.53 -2.40 8.71
N THR A 185 11.31 -3.45 8.45
CA THR A 185 12.74 -3.32 8.15
C THR A 185 13.04 -2.72 6.76
N ILE A 186 12.02 -2.67 5.88
CA ILE A 186 12.09 -1.94 4.60
C ILE A 186 11.62 -0.49 4.78
N HIS A 187 10.53 -0.29 5.55
CA HIS A 187 9.99 1.04 5.80
C HIS A 187 9.24 1.11 7.13
N ASN A 188 9.70 2.00 8.01
CA ASN A 188 9.26 2.07 9.41
C ASN A 188 7.76 2.37 9.58
N SER A 189 7.14 3.15 8.70
CA SER A 189 5.71 3.51 8.82
C SER A 189 4.79 2.29 8.72
N THR A 190 5.27 1.15 8.21
CA THR A 190 4.46 -0.07 8.12
C THR A 190 4.08 -0.67 9.48
N LEU A 191 4.73 -0.24 10.56
CA LEU A 191 4.34 -0.66 11.92
C LEU A 191 2.88 -0.30 12.24
N VAL A 192 2.35 0.77 11.65
CA VAL A 192 0.93 1.17 11.80
C VAL A 192 -0.03 0.05 11.38
N PHE A 193 0.38 -0.81 10.45
CA PHE A 193 -0.44 -1.93 10.00
C PHE A 193 -0.63 -3.04 11.06
N LEU A 194 0.07 -3.02 12.19
CA LEU A 194 -0.29 -3.84 13.34
C LEU A 194 -1.68 -3.47 13.87
N ALA A 195 -2.08 -2.21 13.77
CA ALA A 195 -3.42 -1.76 14.16
C ALA A 195 -4.52 -2.40 13.32
N VAL A 196 -4.22 -2.80 12.08
CA VAL A 196 -5.16 -3.49 11.17
C VAL A 196 -5.63 -4.83 11.76
N PHE A 197 -4.80 -5.48 12.57
CA PHE A 197 -5.21 -6.67 13.33
C PHE A 197 -6.41 -6.38 14.25
N PHE A 198 -6.37 -5.25 14.97
CA PHE A 198 -7.47 -4.86 15.85
C PHE A 198 -8.71 -4.45 15.03
N ILE A 199 -8.52 -3.74 13.92
CA ILE A 199 -9.62 -3.36 13.02
C ILE A 199 -10.33 -4.61 12.47
N ARG A 200 -9.59 -5.70 12.22
CA ARG A 200 -10.17 -6.99 11.78
C ARG A 200 -11.15 -7.58 12.79
N LEU A 201 -10.94 -7.32 14.08
CA LEU A 201 -11.78 -7.85 15.16
C LEU A 201 -12.99 -6.95 15.46
N LEU A 202 -13.05 -5.73 14.91
CA LEU A 202 -14.14 -4.79 15.16
C LEU A 202 -15.37 -5.13 14.31
N PRO A 203 -16.59 -5.10 14.92
CA PRO A 203 -17.81 -5.12 14.16
C PRO A 203 -17.99 -3.81 13.38
N PHE A 204 -18.88 -3.81 12.38
CA PHE A 204 -19.27 -2.60 11.67
C PHE A 204 -20.63 -2.12 12.18
N TYR A 205 -20.70 -0.88 12.66
CA TYR A 205 -21.92 -0.25 13.13
C TYR A 205 -22.35 0.89 12.20
N SER A 206 -23.66 1.02 11.98
CA SER A 206 -24.22 2.05 11.11
C SER A 206 -23.93 3.48 11.58
N TRP A 207 -23.73 3.70 12.88
CA TRP A 207 -23.40 5.01 13.45
C TRP A 207 -21.96 5.45 13.19
N TYR A 208 -21.10 4.57 12.67
CA TYR A 208 -19.72 4.92 12.29
C TYR A 208 -19.67 6.01 11.22
N ILE A 209 -20.72 6.16 10.39
CA ILE A 209 -20.82 7.27 9.45
C ILE A 209 -20.84 8.63 10.15
N LEU A 210 -21.45 8.71 11.33
CA LEU A 210 -21.48 9.93 12.14
C LEU A 210 -20.09 10.27 12.67
N ILE A 211 -19.29 9.25 13.03
CA ILE A 211 -17.89 9.45 13.43
C ILE A 211 -17.08 9.99 12.25
N ALA A 212 -17.24 9.39 11.05
CA ALA A 212 -16.51 9.84 9.87
C ALA A 212 -16.83 11.31 9.55
N ILE A 213 -18.11 11.67 9.50
CA ILE A 213 -18.56 13.04 9.26
C ILE A 213 -18.08 13.97 10.37
N GLY A 214 -18.19 13.55 11.63
CA GLY A 214 -17.74 14.34 12.79
C GLY A 214 -16.24 14.58 12.81
N ALA A 215 -15.43 13.55 12.55
CA ALA A 215 -13.98 13.65 12.50
C ALA A 215 -13.51 14.62 11.41
N VAL A 216 -14.12 14.55 10.23
CA VAL A 216 -13.83 15.47 9.12
C VAL A 216 -14.25 16.90 9.45
N SER A 217 -15.45 17.07 10.03
CA SER A 217 -15.95 18.39 10.41
C SER A 217 -15.08 19.03 11.51
N ILE A 218 -14.63 18.25 12.47
CA ILE A 218 -13.73 18.68 13.54
C ILE A 218 -12.34 18.99 12.98
N GLY A 219 -11.80 18.13 12.12
CA GLY A 219 -10.49 18.34 11.47
C GLY A 219 -10.44 19.64 10.67
N ASN A 220 -11.51 19.95 9.93
CA ASN A 220 -11.61 21.20 9.18
C ASN A 220 -11.83 22.45 10.07
N LEU A 221 -12.53 22.31 11.22
CA LEU A 221 -12.80 23.42 12.14
C LEU A 221 -11.59 23.82 13.00
N PHE A 222 -10.74 22.86 13.34
CA PHE A 222 -9.62 23.09 14.27
C PHE A 222 -8.27 23.28 13.58
N HIS A 223 -8.21 23.56 12.27
CA HIS A 223 -6.94 23.69 11.54
C HIS A 223 -5.88 22.76 12.12
N LEU A 224 -5.74 21.58 11.60
CA LEU A 224 -4.91 20.48 12.11
C LEU A 224 -3.41 20.82 12.39
N GLU A 225 -3.02 22.09 12.35
CA GLU A 225 -1.70 22.57 12.76
C GLU A 225 -1.33 22.12 14.19
N GLN A 226 -2.33 22.00 15.07
CA GLN A 226 -2.08 21.50 16.43
C GLN A 226 -1.85 19.98 16.48
N PHE A 227 -2.39 19.22 15.53
CA PHE A 227 -2.15 17.77 15.46
C PHE A 227 -0.75 17.45 14.91
N THR A 228 -0.23 18.29 14.01
CA THR A 228 1.17 18.20 13.56
C THR A 228 2.14 18.52 14.69
N ILE A 229 1.83 19.47 15.57
CA ILE A 229 2.64 19.78 16.75
C ILE A 229 2.64 18.59 17.73
N VAL A 230 1.49 17.95 17.98
CA VAL A 230 1.40 16.78 18.86
C VAL A 230 2.10 15.57 18.24
N SER A 231 1.98 15.36 16.93
CA SER A 231 2.68 14.28 16.24
C SER A 231 4.19 14.51 16.19
N ALA A 232 4.65 15.75 16.00
CA ALA A 232 6.07 16.11 16.08
C ALA A 232 6.63 15.91 17.50
N MET A 233 5.86 16.28 18.53
CA MET A 233 6.25 16.05 19.94
C MET A 233 6.34 14.56 20.29
N LEU A 234 5.48 13.71 19.71
CA LEU A 234 5.46 12.26 19.99
C LEU A 234 6.45 11.47 19.14
N LEU A 235 6.77 11.93 17.93
CA LEU A 235 7.55 11.19 16.94
C LEU A 235 8.95 11.76 16.70
N GLY A 236 9.28 12.92 17.33
CA GLY A 236 10.59 13.58 17.29
C GLY A 236 10.86 14.35 15.99
N ASP A 237 11.97 15.08 15.97
CA ASP A 237 12.39 16.08 14.96
C ASP A 237 12.41 15.60 13.48
N ARG A 238 12.23 14.32 13.24
CA ARG A 238 12.20 13.74 11.88
C ARG A 238 10.97 14.14 11.06
N PHE A 239 9.92 14.64 11.69
CA PHE A 239 8.67 15.02 11.04
C PHE A 239 8.54 16.53 10.77
N ASP A 240 9.45 17.37 11.27
CA ASP A 240 9.42 18.82 11.06
C ASP A 240 9.45 19.21 9.57
N HIS A 241 10.14 18.44 8.74
CA HIS A 241 10.18 18.67 7.29
C HIS A 241 8.86 18.32 6.57
N TYR A 242 8.02 17.46 7.15
CA TYR A 242 6.72 17.11 6.58
C TYR A 242 5.61 18.05 7.04
N GLY A 243 5.72 18.66 8.22
CA GLY A 243 4.68 19.50 8.80
C GLY A 243 4.41 20.80 8.03
N THR A 244 5.42 21.39 7.42
CA THR A 244 5.29 22.66 6.70
C THR A 244 4.85 22.51 5.23
N SER A 245 5.09 21.36 4.60
CA SER A 245 4.74 21.10 3.20
C SER A 245 3.38 20.41 3.04
N ILE A 246 2.92 19.63 4.03
CA ILE A 246 1.66 18.89 3.96
C ILE A 246 0.44 19.82 4.04
N VAL A 247 0.53 20.92 4.79
CA VAL A 247 -0.60 21.83 5.00
C VAL A 247 -0.99 22.60 3.74
N SER A 248 -0.08 22.76 2.77
CA SER A 248 -0.34 23.54 1.54
C SER A 248 -1.00 22.77 0.39
N GLU A 249 -1.06 21.42 0.45
CA GLU A 249 -1.50 20.61 -0.68
C GLU A 249 -2.47 19.47 -0.32
N LEU A 250 -3.29 19.63 0.71
CA LEU A 250 -4.40 18.69 0.96
C LEU A 250 -5.33 18.72 -0.26
N SER A 251 -5.14 17.75 -1.15
CA SER A 251 -5.97 17.55 -2.33
C SER A 251 -7.38 17.13 -1.89
N LEU A 252 -8.25 18.12 -1.67
CA LEU A 252 -9.68 17.92 -1.40
C LEU A 252 -10.33 16.95 -2.39
N SER A 253 -9.80 16.89 -3.63
CA SER A 253 -10.29 15.97 -4.65
C SER A 253 -10.10 14.50 -4.29
N GLY A 254 -8.96 14.11 -3.73
CA GLY A 254 -8.69 12.73 -3.29
C GLY A 254 -9.64 12.32 -2.16
N TYR A 255 -9.85 13.21 -1.20
CA TYR A 255 -10.80 13.00 -0.11
C TYR A 255 -12.24 12.77 -0.63
N PHE A 256 -12.73 13.62 -1.54
CA PHE A 256 -14.07 13.47 -2.10
C PHE A 256 -14.25 12.16 -2.87
N VAL A 257 -13.25 11.69 -3.59
CA VAL A 257 -13.28 10.39 -4.27
C VAL A 257 -13.39 9.25 -3.26
N GLN A 258 -12.58 9.28 -2.19
CA GLN A 258 -12.64 8.24 -1.16
C GLN A 258 -13.96 8.27 -0.38
N LEU A 259 -14.45 9.46 -0.03
CA LEU A 259 -15.77 9.62 0.60
C LEU A 259 -16.88 9.08 -0.29
N PHE A 260 -16.86 9.38 -1.59
CA PHE A 260 -17.83 8.87 -2.54
C PHE A 260 -17.82 7.34 -2.61
N LEU A 261 -16.64 6.74 -2.72
CA LEU A 261 -16.49 5.28 -2.72
C LEU A 261 -16.98 4.65 -1.40
N PHE A 262 -16.65 5.28 -0.26
CA PHE A 262 -17.14 4.82 1.04
C PHE A 262 -18.67 4.89 1.11
N LEU A 263 -19.29 5.99 0.68
CA LEU A 263 -20.75 6.15 0.68
C LEU A 263 -21.46 5.12 -0.21
N LEU A 264 -20.90 4.81 -1.39
CA LEU A 264 -21.42 3.74 -2.24
C LEU A 264 -21.42 2.38 -1.52
N CYS A 265 -20.30 2.05 -0.87
CA CYS A 265 -20.16 0.82 -0.10
C CYS A 265 -21.09 0.85 1.14
N TYR A 266 -21.22 1.99 1.80
CA TYR A 266 -22.07 2.15 2.98
C TYR A 266 -23.56 1.96 2.63
N VAL A 267 -24.04 2.52 1.52
CA VAL A 267 -25.43 2.31 1.05
C VAL A 267 -25.70 0.82 0.79
N LYS A 268 -24.72 0.12 0.23
CA LYS A 268 -24.79 -1.32 -0.07
C LYS A 268 -24.29 -2.24 1.05
N ARG A 269 -24.03 -1.71 2.25
CA ARG A 269 -23.38 -2.46 3.34
C ARG A 269 -24.13 -3.73 3.76
N ALA A 270 -25.46 -3.72 3.75
CA ALA A 270 -26.23 -4.89 4.11
C ALA A 270 -26.00 -6.05 3.14
N ASP A 271 -26.05 -5.77 1.83
CA ASP A 271 -25.80 -6.76 0.79
C ASP A 271 -24.34 -7.23 0.81
N LEU A 272 -23.40 -6.29 1.02
CA LEU A 272 -21.98 -6.61 1.11
C LEU A 272 -21.68 -7.54 2.29
N ILE A 273 -22.19 -7.24 3.48
CA ILE A 273 -21.99 -8.05 4.70
C ILE A 273 -22.70 -9.39 4.58
N TYR A 274 -23.88 -9.43 3.95
CA TYR A 274 -24.59 -10.67 3.69
C TYR A 274 -23.80 -11.60 2.77
N ASN A 275 -23.21 -11.06 1.70
CA ASN A 275 -22.43 -11.84 0.74
C ASN A 275 -21.10 -12.34 1.33
N SER A 276 -20.43 -11.54 2.16
CA SER A 276 -19.22 -11.96 2.85
C SER A 276 -19.02 -11.17 4.15
N LYS A 277 -18.82 -11.90 5.26
CA LYS A 277 -18.45 -11.30 6.55
C LYS A 277 -17.10 -10.58 6.50
N GLU A 278 -16.23 -10.90 5.57
CA GLU A 278 -14.95 -10.23 5.36
C GLU A 278 -15.13 -8.78 4.92
N ASN A 279 -16.25 -8.44 4.29
CA ASN A 279 -16.55 -7.09 3.87
C ASN A 279 -16.70 -6.10 5.05
N VAL A 280 -16.98 -6.60 6.27
CA VAL A 280 -16.94 -5.80 7.50
C VAL A 280 -15.53 -5.19 7.71
N PHE A 281 -14.51 -5.98 7.50
CA PHE A 281 -13.13 -5.50 7.61
C PHE A 281 -12.83 -4.39 6.59
N PHE A 282 -13.22 -4.56 5.35
CA PHE A 282 -13.00 -3.53 4.31
C PHE A 282 -13.77 -2.25 4.59
N LEU A 283 -15.02 -2.34 5.06
CA LEU A 283 -15.78 -1.16 5.45
C LEU A 283 -15.12 -0.41 6.62
N ASN A 284 -14.62 -1.12 7.61
CA ASN A 284 -13.86 -0.53 8.72
C ASN A 284 -12.55 0.11 8.24
N MET A 285 -11.82 -0.52 7.32
CA MET A 285 -10.59 0.03 6.74
C MET A 285 -10.85 1.30 5.92
N MET A 286 -11.94 1.34 5.15
CA MET A 286 -12.33 2.54 4.40
C MET A 286 -12.68 3.68 5.35
N LEU A 287 -13.38 3.40 6.45
CA LEU A 287 -13.70 4.39 7.47
C LEU A 287 -12.43 4.95 8.13
N VAL A 288 -11.50 4.06 8.52
CA VAL A 288 -10.20 4.46 9.09
C VAL A 288 -9.41 5.31 8.10
N GLY A 289 -9.37 4.93 6.83
CA GLY A 289 -8.74 5.71 5.77
C GLY A 289 -9.31 7.13 5.63
N LEU A 290 -10.62 7.29 5.76
CA LEU A 290 -11.27 8.61 5.72
C LEU A 290 -10.96 9.48 6.95
N ILE A 291 -10.76 8.87 8.12
CA ILE A 291 -10.47 9.61 9.36
C ILE A 291 -9.02 10.14 9.36
N PHE A 292 -8.10 9.41 8.74
CA PHE A 292 -6.66 9.74 8.74
C PHE A 292 -6.18 10.43 7.46
N GLN A 293 -7.07 10.82 6.57
CA GLN A 293 -6.75 11.60 5.38
C GLN A 293 -6.90 13.10 5.64
#